data_1ffc8768e102aefdfd6d5b73e83d3686
#
_entry.id   1ffc8768e102aefdfd6d5b73e83d3686
#
_cell.length_a   1.000
_cell.length_b   1.000
_cell.length_c   1.000
_cell.angle_alpha   90.00
_cell.angle_beta   90.00
_cell.angle_gamma   90.00
#
_symmetry.space_group_name_H-M   'P 1'
#
loop_
_entity.id
_entity.type
_entity.pdbx_description
1 polymer ?
#
loop_
_entity_poly.entity_id
_entity_poly.type
_entity_poly.pdbx_seq_one_letter_code
_entity_poly.pdbx_strand_id
1 'polypeptide(L)'
;YMIWTFVLVVCSPIVIFNSSAWAQCDSIYATFCVWTIYFCIKEKYSFMFIAYGVALSLKLQAIFLLPFIFIIYLIKKQFSIIKIFYVPFMMIVLSGVGIIYGRKIWDVFLIFKNQTQAYNSSLTSNYPGLWAIFSTEMADLNIKYSTAATMISICIIGMIFYYLMKKLRI
;
A
#
# COMPACT_ATOMS: atom_id res chain seq x y z
N TYR A 1 -16.61 -23.39 -7.58
CA TYR A 1 -16.52 -22.07 -6.95
C TYR A 1 -15.39 -21.23 -7.56
N MET A 2 -14.16 -21.76 -7.78
CA MET A 2 -13.01 -20.98 -8.29
C MET A 2 -13.27 -20.25 -9.61
N ILE A 3 -13.92 -20.93 -10.58
CA ILE A 3 -14.23 -20.34 -11.89
C ILE A 3 -15.19 -19.14 -11.74
N TRP A 4 -16.21 -19.28 -10.93
CA TRP A 4 -17.16 -18.20 -10.69
C TRP A 4 -16.53 -17.01 -9.99
N THR A 5 -15.66 -17.24 -9.01
CA THR A 5 -14.90 -16.16 -8.36
C THR A 5 -14.02 -15.43 -9.36
N PHE A 6 -13.32 -16.18 -10.23
CA PHE A 6 -12.50 -15.60 -11.30
C PHE A 6 -13.34 -14.74 -12.26
N VAL A 7 -14.46 -15.27 -12.76
CA VAL A 7 -15.35 -14.55 -13.66
C VAL A 7 -15.91 -13.28 -13.00
N LEU A 8 -16.38 -13.36 -11.76
CA LEU A 8 -16.92 -12.21 -11.04
C LEU A 8 -15.89 -11.11 -10.83
N VAL A 9 -14.63 -11.46 -10.55
CA VAL A 9 -13.55 -10.47 -10.37
C VAL A 9 -13.15 -9.85 -11.72
N VAL A 10 -12.91 -10.66 -12.73
CA VAL A 10 -12.41 -10.18 -14.04
C VAL A 10 -13.49 -9.41 -14.81
N CYS A 11 -14.74 -9.85 -14.74
CA CYS A 11 -15.88 -9.20 -15.38
C CYS A 11 -16.53 -8.10 -14.52
N SER A 12 -15.95 -7.79 -13.36
CA SER A 12 -16.44 -6.67 -12.55
C SER A 12 -16.33 -5.36 -13.33
N PRO A 13 -17.43 -4.58 -13.48
CA PRO A 13 -17.39 -3.29 -14.15
C PRO A 13 -16.33 -2.35 -13.56
N ILE A 14 -16.15 -2.37 -12.24
CA ILE A 14 -15.14 -1.54 -11.55
C ILE A 14 -13.74 -1.89 -12.01
N VAL A 15 -13.40 -3.18 -12.12
CA VAL A 15 -12.07 -3.65 -12.57
C VAL A 15 -11.86 -3.28 -14.03
N ILE A 16 -12.86 -3.48 -14.88
CA ILE A 16 -12.79 -3.15 -16.31
C ILE A 16 -12.63 -1.65 -16.51
N PHE A 17 -13.46 -0.84 -15.87
CA PHE A 17 -13.37 0.62 -16.01
C PHE A 17 -12.05 1.18 -15.48
N ASN A 18 -11.58 0.69 -14.33
CA ASN A 18 -10.35 1.18 -13.73
C ASN A 18 -9.11 0.82 -14.57
N SER A 19 -9.04 -0.40 -15.08
CA SER A 19 -7.88 -0.87 -15.83
C SER A 19 -7.91 -0.51 -17.31
N SER A 20 -9.07 -0.52 -17.95
CA SER A 20 -9.16 -0.32 -19.41
C SER A 20 -9.55 1.10 -19.80
N ALA A 21 -10.55 1.70 -19.16
CA ALA A 21 -11.02 3.04 -19.50
C ALA A 21 -10.17 4.13 -18.83
N TRP A 22 -9.79 3.91 -17.58
CA TRP A 22 -8.97 4.88 -16.83
C TRP A 22 -7.46 4.61 -16.94
N ALA A 23 -7.07 3.48 -17.53
CA ALA A 23 -5.68 3.05 -17.74
C ALA A 23 -4.81 3.13 -16.47
N GLN A 24 -5.39 2.87 -15.29
CA GLN A 24 -4.66 2.88 -14.03
C GLN A 24 -4.03 1.51 -13.74
N CYS A 25 -2.86 1.52 -13.10
CA CYS A 25 -2.16 0.29 -12.70
C CYS A 25 -2.72 -0.35 -11.42
N ASP A 26 -3.93 0.03 -10.99
CA ASP A 26 -4.51 -0.40 -9.72
C ASP A 26 -4.73 -1.90 -9.64
N SER A 27 -5.20 -2.52 -10.71
CA SER A 27 -5.36 -3.97 -10.78
C SER A 27 -4.02 -4.71 -10.69
N ILE A 28 -2.95 -4.10 -11.20
CA ILE A 28 -1.62 -4.73 -11.17
C ILE A 28 -1.07 -4.73 -9.75
N TYR A 29 -1.01 -3.57 -9.06
CA TYR A 29 -0.48 -3.54 -7.70
C TYR A 29 -1.37 -4.32 -6.73
N ALA A 30 -2.70 -4.30 -6.90
CA ALA A 30 -3.63 -5.06 -6.10
C ALA A 30 -3.39 -6.57 -6.23
N THR A 31 -3.07 -7.06 -7.43
CA THR A 31 -2.69 -8.46 -7.65
C THR A 31 -1.46 -8.84 -6.82
N PHE A 32 -0.43 -8.00 -6.80
CA PHE A 32 0.75 -8.26 -5.97
C PHE A 32 0.46 -8.14 -4.47
N CYS A 33 -0.49 -7.29 -4.05
CA CYS A 33 -0.97 -7.28 -2.67
C CYS A 33 -1.66 -8.60 -2.30
N VAL A 34 -2.49 -9.15 -3.17
CA VAL A 34 -3.13 -10.46 -2.97
C VAL A 34 -2.08 -11.58 -2.94
N TRP A 35 -1.08 -11.55 -3.81
CA TRP A 35 0.03 -12.52 -3.78
C TRP A 35 0.83 -12.41 -2.47
N THR A 36 1.03 -11.22 -1.94
CA THR A 36 1.68 -11.03 -0.63
C THR A 36 0.93 -11.78 0.46
N ILE A 37 -0.40 -11.64 0.51
CA ILE A 37 -1.25 -12.34 1.47
C ILE A 37 -1.21 -13.86 1.21
N TYR A 38 -1.32 -14.29 -0.04
CA TYR A 38 -1.26 -15.69 -0.42
C TYR A 38 0.06 -16.36 0.03
N PHE A 39 1.21 -15.74 -0.27
CA PHE A 39 2.50 -16.28 0.13
C PHE A 39 2.69 -16.24 1.64
N CYS A 40 2.08 -15.28 2.32
CA CYS A 40 2.03 -15.24 3.76
C CYS A 40 1.29 -16.47 4.35
N ILE A 41 0.10 -16.79 3.83
CA ILE A 41 -0.68 -17.96 4.24
C ILE A 41 0.08 -19.25 3.95
N LYS A 42 0.83 -19.31 2.84
CA LYS A 42 1.68 -20.45 2.47
C LYS A 42 3.02 -20.48 3.21
N GLU A 43 3.27 -19.54 4.13
CA GLU A 43 4.51 -19.42 4.91
C GLU A 43 5.78 -19.25 4.04
N LYS A 44 5.60 -18.83 2.78
CA LYS A 44 6.70 -18.56 1.83
C LYS A 44 7.14 -17.09 1.95
N TYR A 45 7.73 -16.74 3.07
CA TYR A 45 8.02 -15.34 3.43
C TYR A 45 8.95 -14.60 2.46
N SER A 46 9.89 -15.29 1.81
CA SER A 46 10.73 -14.63 0.79
C SER A 46 9.90 -14.15 -0.40
N PHE A 47 9.01 -14.99 -0.92
CA PHE A 47 8.10 -14.61 -2.00
C PHE A 47 7.09 -13.55 -1.56
N MET A 48 6.66 -13.58 -0.29
CA MET A 48 5.81 -12.56 0.31
C MET A 48 6.46 -11.18 0.22
N PHE A 49 7.73 -11.04 0.65
CA PHE A 49 8.43 -9.77 0.60
C PHE A 49 8.77 -9.32 -0.82
N ILE A 50 9.05 -10.25 -1.74
CA ILE A 50 9.24 -9.95 -3.16
C ILE A 50 7.94 -9.38 -3.75
N ALA A 51 6.82 -10.07 -3.56
CA ALA A 51 5.51 -9.61 -4.06
C ALA A 51 5.14 -8.25 -3.45
N TYR A 52 5.37 -8.06 -2.15
CA TYR A 52 5.14 -6.79 -1.48
C TYR A 52 6.03 -5.67 -2.03
N GLY A 53 7.31 -5.95 -2.27
CA GLY A 53 8.24 -4.99 -2.88
C GLY A 53 7.81 -4.56 -4.28
N VAL A 54 7.31 -5.49 -5.09
CA VAL A 54 6.72 -5.17 -6.40
C VAL A 54 5.48 -4.29 -6.25
N ALA A 55 4.54 -4.65 -5.36
CA ALA A 55 3.34 -3.87 -5.12
C ALA A 55 3.67 -2.43 -4.70
N LEU A 56 4.60 -2.27 -3.76
CA LEU A 56 5.04 -0.96 -3.26
C LEU A 56 5.75 -0.13 -4.33
N SER A 57 6.51 -0.78 -5.21
CA SER A 57 7.20 -0.11 -6.33
C SER A 57 6.24 0.45 -7.36
N LEU A 58 5.09 -0.20 -7.54
CA LEU A 58 4.06 0.23 -8.47
C LEU A 58 3.19 1.35 -7.89
N LYS A 59 2.83 1.26 -6.62
CA LYS A 59 1.94 2.24 -5.99
C LYS A 59 2.16 2.34 -4.48
N LEU A 60 2.28 3.58 -3.97
CA LEU A 60 2.51 3.85 -2.55
C LEU A 60 1.39 3.29 -1.66
N GLN A 61 0.16 3.18 -2.17
CA GLN A 61 -0.97 2.62 -1.42
C GLN A 61 -0.73 1.20 -0.88
N ALA A 62 0.18 0.43 -1.48
CA ALA A 62 0.60 -0.85 -0.93
C ALA A 62 1.18 -0.75 0.50
N ILE A 63 1.56 0.45 0.96
CA ILE A 63 2.03 0.70 2.33
C ILE A 63 0.98 0.32 3.39
N PHE A 64 -0.30 0.36 3.04
CA PHE A 64 -1.38 -0.07 3.95
C PHE A 64 -1.34 -1.56 4.31
N LEU A 65 -0.57 -2.36 3.58
CA LEU A 65 -0.30 -3.75 3.96
C LEU A 65 0.77 -3.90 5.06
N LEU A 66 1.57 -2.86 5.32
CA LEU A 66 2.64 -2.92 6.34
C LEU A 66 2.14 -3.34 7.73
N PRO A 67 1.05 -2.76 8.28
CA PRO A 67 0.53 -3.19 9.58
C PRO A 67 0.21 -4.69 9.61
N PHE A 68 -0.38 -5.22 8.53
CA PHE A 68 -0.69 -6.64 8.41
C PHE A 68 0.59 -7.51 8.44
N ILE A 69 1.61 -7.15 7.67
CA ILE A 69 2.91 -7.85 7.65
C ILE A 69 3.55 -7.81 9.04
N PHE A 70 3.48 -6.66 9.71
CA PHE A 70 4.01 -6.48 11.06
C PHE A 70 3.31 -7.36 12.10
N ILE A 71 1.96 -7.46 12.02
CA ILE A 71 1.20 -8.35 12.88
C ILE A 71 1.67 -9.80 12.73
N ILE A 72 1.75 -10.27 11.49
CA ILE A 72 2.13 -11.65 11.23
C ILE A 72 3.54 -11.92 11.74
N TYR A 73 4.44 -10.94 11.63
CA TYR A 73 5.76 -11.03 12.21
C TYR A 73 5.71 -11.23 13.73
N LEU A 74 4.89 -10.43 14.43
CA LEU A 74 4.74 -10.55 15.89
C LEU A 74 4.14 -11.88 16.31
N ILE A 75 3.16 -12.37 15.54
CA ILE A 75 2.46 -13.63 15.85
C ILE A 75 3.34 -14.83 15.59
N LYS A 76 3.90 -14.90 14.41
CA LYS A 76 4.56 -16.14 13.96
C LYS A 76 6.04 -16.20 14.32
N LYS A 77 6.72 -15.07 14.45
CA LYS A 77 8.18 -14.97 14.72
C LYS A 77 9.06 -15.89 13.85
N GLN A 78 8.52 -16.38 12.74
CA GLN A 78 9.11 -17.46 11.94
C GLN A 78 9.95 -16.98 10.77
N PHE A 79 9.89 -15.68 10.44
CA PHE A 79 10.71 -15.18 9.35
C PHE A 79 11.81 -14.26 9.82
N SER A 80 12.97 -14.41 9.18
CA SER A 80 14.11 -13.52 9.46
C SER A 80 13.81 -12.10 8.98
N ILE A 81 14.09 -11.10 9.82
CA ILE A 81 13.99 -9.67 9.48
C ILE A 81 14.82 -9.34 8.23
N ILE A 82 15.89 -10.08 7.98
CA ILE A 82 16.75 -9.90 6.79
C ILE A 82 15.94 -9.99 5.49
N LYS A 83 14.85 -10.79 5.46
CA LYS A 83 13.99 -10.91 4.28
C LYS A 83 13.27 -9.62 3.90
N ILE A 84 13.17 -8.65 4.81
CA ILE A 84 12.59 -7.34 4.50
C ILE A 84 13.43 -6.58 3.46
N PHE A 85 14.73 -6.89 3.33
CA PHE A 85 15.60 -6.29 2.32
C PHE A 85 15.20 -6.66 0.88
N TYR A 86 14.38 -7.69 0.66
CA TYR A 86 13.80 -7.94 -0.66
C TYR A 86 12.91 -6.79 -1.14
N VAL A 87 12.31 -6.02 -0.23
CA VAL A 87 11.45 -4.89 -0.59
C VAL A 87 12.26 -3.77 -1.28
N PRO A 88 13.27 -3.15 -0.66
CA PRO A 88 14.07 -2.13 -1.34
C PRO A 88 14.83 -2.69 -2.55
N PHE A 89 15.25 -3.96 -2.52
CA PHE A 89 15.87 -4.61 -3.66
C PHE A 89 14.93 -4.63 -4.87
N MET A 90 13.65 -5.04 -4.70
CA MET A 90 12.67 -5.06 -5.79
C MET A 90 12.35 -3.65 -6.29
N MET A 91 12.35 -2.64 -5.42
CA MET A 91 12.17 -1.24 -5.82
C MET A 91 13.31 -0.80 -6.76
N ILE A 92 14.55 -1.16 -6.46
CA ILE A 92 15.71 -0.84 -7.32
C ILE A 92 15.64 -1.60 -8.65
N VAL A 93 15.32 -2.90 -8.61
CA VAL A 93 15.20 -3.73 -9.82
C VAL A 93 14.15 -3.19 -10.78
N LEU A 94 12.96 -2.86 -10.29
CA LEU A 94 11.88 -2.33 -11.12
C LEU A 94 12.15 -0.90 -11.62
N SER A 95 12.93 -0.13 -10.88
CA SER A 95 13.40 1.20 -11.30
C SER A 95 14.65 1.14 -12.18
N GLY A 96 15.17 -0.06 -12.45
CA GLY A 96 16.44 -0.28 -13.15
C GLY A 96 16.53 0.41 -14.50
N VAL A 97 15.44 0.39 -15.29
CA VAL A 97 15.37 1.11 -16.56
C VAL A 97 15.63 2.61 -16.34
N GLY A 98 14.97 3.25 -15.38
CA GLY A 98 15.17 4.65 -15.08
C GLY A 98 16.59 4.95 -14.60
N ILE A 99 17.20 4.03 -13.86
CA ILE A 99 18.59 4.16 -13.38
C ILE A 99 19.57 4.09 -14.55
N ILE A 100 19.37 3.18 -15.49
CA ILE A 100 20.20 3.08 -16.72
C ILE A 100 20.15 4.37 -17.53
N TYR A 101 18.98 5.05 -17.58
CA TYR A 101 18.82 6.34 -18.24
C TYR A 101 19.23 7.55 -17.37
N GLY A 102 20.02 7.33 -16.31
CA GLY A 102 20.66 8.40 -15.53
C GLY A 102 19.91 8.85 -14.26
N ARG A 103 18.84 8.16 -13.87
CA ARG A 103 18.18 8.43 -12.59
C ARG A 103 19.06 7.97 -11.43
N LYS A 104 19.21 8.82 -10.41
CA LYS A 104 19.98 8.44 -9.20
C LYS A 104 19.20 7.39 -8.39
N ILE A 105 19.91 6.42 -7.81
CA ILE A 105 19.30 5.37 -6.97
C ILE A 105 18.52 5.96 -5.80
N TRP A 106 18.98 7.05 -5.21
CA TRP A 106 18.28 7.73 -4.12
C TRP A 106 16.91 8.30 -4.54
N ASP A 107 16.74 8.69 -5.79
CA ASP A 107 15.47 9.23 -6.30
C ASP A 107 14.37 8.15 -6.32
N VAL A 108 14.75 6.88 -6.36
CA VAL A 108 13.80 5.76 -6.27
C VAL A 108 13.09 5.74 -4.92
N PHE A 109 13.81 6.04 -3.85
CA PHE A 109 13.25 6.09 -2.50
C PHE A 109 12.58 7.43 -2.19
N LEU A 110 13.07 8.51 -2.80
CA LEU A 110 12.52 9.85 -2.61
C LEU A 110 11.24 10.09 -3.43
N ILE A 111 10.92 9.24 -4.40
CA ILE A 111 9.73 9.41 -5.24
C ILE A 111 8.45 9.50 -4.42
N PHE A 112 8.35 8.71 -3.35
CA PHE A 112 7.19 8.72 -2.47
C PHE A 112 7.07 10.02 -1.68
N LYS A 113 8.20 10.57 -1.21
CA LYS A 113 8.23 11.88 -0.55
C LYS A 113 7.76 12.99 -1.49
N ASN A 114 8.27 12.98 -2.72
CA ASN A 114 7.91 13.99 -3.73
C ASN A 114 6.42 13.87 -4.13
N GLN A 115 5.90 12.66 -4.28
CA GLN A 115 4.47 12.43 -4.54
C GLN A 115 3.60 12.92 -3.38
N THR A 116 3.98 12.65 -2.14
CA THR A 116 3.24 13.11 -0.97
C THR A 116 3.22 14.63 -0.88
N GLN A 117 4.32 15.30 -1.21
CA GLN A 117 4.40 16.76 -1.21
C GLN A 117 3.48 17.41 -2.24
N ALA A 118 3.29 16.78 -3.40
CA ALA A 118 2.40 17.29 -4.44
C ALA A 118 0.92 17.38 -4.00
N TYR A 119 0.52 16.60 -3.00
CA TYR A 119 -0.86 16.56 -2.48
C TYR A 119 -1.03 17.25 -1.13
N ASN A 120 0.01 17.84 -0.56
CA ASN A 120 -0.05 18.46 0.77
C ASN A 120 -0.99 19.67 0.87
N SER A 121 -1.34 20.30 -0.25
CA SER A 121 -2.26 21.44 -0.27
C SER A 121 -3.73 21.07 -0.20
N SER A 122 -4.07 19.80 -0.34
CA SER A 122 -5.46 19.32 -0.30
C SER A 122 -5.66 18.25 0.77
N LEU A 123 -6.76 18.34 1.53
CA LEU A 123 -7.07 17.37 2.57
C LEU A 123 -7.54 16.02 2.00
N THR A 124 -8.26 16.03 0.89
CA THR A 124 -8.92 14.85 0.33
C THR A 124 -8.67 14.60 -1.14
N SER A 125 -8.00 15.52 -1.86
CA SER A 125 -7.79 15.44 -3.31
C SER A 125 -9.03 14.96 -4.09
N ASN A 126 -10.21 15.52 -3.77
CA ASN A 126 -11.52 15.14 -4.31
C ASN A 126 -11.99 13.71 -3.95
N TYR A 127 -11.38 13.08 -2.95
CA TYR A 127 -11.82 11.76 -2.49
C TYR A 127 -13.03 11.89 -1.57
N PRO A 128 -14.16 11.21 -1.85
CA PRO A 128 -15.37 11.27 -1.02
C PRO A 128 -15.15 10.47 0.28
N GLY A 129 -14.56 11.10 1.29
CA GLY A 129 -14.33 10.52 2.61
C GLY A 129 -14.89 11.41 3.71
N LEU A 130 -14.91 10.92 4.95
CA LEU A 130 -15.33 11.70 6.12
C LEU A 130 -14.58 13.03 6.26
N TRP A 131 -13.34 13.06 5.85
CA TRP A 131 -12.49 14.26 5.89
C TRP A 131 -12.85 15.31 4.84
N ALA A 132 -13.63 14.96 3.82
CA ALA A 132 -14.12 15.90 2.81
C ALA A 132 -15.00 17.00 3.43
N ILE A 133 -15.68 16.69 4.55
CA ILE A 133 -16.52 17.64 5.29
C ILE A 133 -15.69 18.78 5.89
N PHE A 134 -14.43 18.52 6.22
CA PHE A 134 -13.50 19.47 6.81
C PHE A 134 -12.56 20.11 5.79
N SER A 135 -12.72 19.77 4.49
CA SER A 135 -11.91 20.35 3.42
C SER A 135 -12.27 21.83 3.23
N THR A 136 -11.25 22.68 3.16
CA THR A 136 -11.38 24.12 2.95
C THR A 136 -10.57 24.53 1.72
N GLU A 137 -10.85 25.72 1.20
CA GLU A 137 -10.04 26.33 0.12
C GLU A 137 -8.67 26.82 0.64
N MET A 138 -8.49 26.95 1.95
CA MET A 138 -7.25 27.44 2.57
C MET A 138 -6.24 26.30 2.72
N ALA A 139 -5.13 26.35 1.97
CA ALA A 139 -4.08 25.33 1.98
C ALA A 139 -3.48 25.10 3.39
N ASP A 140 -3.25 26.15 4.17
CA ASP A 140 -2.65 26.06 5.51
C ASP A 140 -3.55 25.31 6.50
N LEU A 141 -4.87 25.51 6.42
CA LEU A 141 -5.84 24.77 7.23
C LEU A 141 -5.93 23.31 6.80
N ASN A 142 -5.90 23.06 5.50
CA ASN A 142 -5.90 21.69 4.96
C ASN A 142 -4.66 20.91 5.41
N ILE A 143 -3.50 21.52 5.50
CA ILE A 143 -2.27 20.88 6.02
C ILE A 143 -2.44 20.51 7.51
N LYS A 144 -2.98 21.41 8.33
CA LYS A 144 -3.24 21.13 9.75
C LYS A 144 -4.25 20.01 9.92
N TYR A 145 -5.35 20.03 9.16
CA TYR A 145 -6.37 19.00 9.21
C TYR A 145 -5.86 17.66 8.68
N SER A 146 -5.02 17.66 7.65
CA SER A 146 -4.38 16.45 7.14
C SER A 146 -3.53 15.76 8.19
N THR A 147 -2.74 16.52 8.95
CA THR A 147 -1.93 15.97 10.04
C THR A 147 -2.82 15.37 11.14
N ALA A 148 -3.86 16.09 11.57
CA ALA A 148 -4.79 15.60 12.56
C ALA A 148 -5.54 14.34 12.07
N ALA A 149 -6.02 14.35 10.84
CA ALA A 149 -6.69 13.22 10.20
C ALA A 149 -5.80 11.97 10.14
N THR A 150 -4.52 12.16 9.79
CA THR A 150 -3.54 11.07 9.75
C THR A 150 -3.33 10.48 11.15
N MET A 151 -3.15 11.32 12.17
CA MET A 151 -2.97 10.88 13.55
C MET A 151 -4.19 10.10 14.07
N ILE A 152 -5.41 10.62 13.83
CA ILE A 152 -6.66 9.96 14.21
C ILE A 152 -6.79 8.61 13.49
N SER A 153 -6.49 8.56 12.20
CA SER A 153 -6.54 7.31 11.42
C SER A 153 -5.56 6.26 11.94
N ILE A 154 -4.35 6.67 12.28
CA ILE A 154 -3.34 5.78 12.90
C ILE A 154 -3.83 5.27 14.25
N CYS A 155 -4.43 6.13 15.09
CA CYS A 155 -5.00 5.74 16.39
C CYS A 155 -6.14 4.73 16.23
N ILE A 156 -7.05 4.95 15.26
CA ILE A 156 -8.15 4.01 14.96
C ILE A 156 -7.62 2.66 14.50
N ILE A 157 -6.67 2.66 13.58
CA ILE A 157 -6.02 1.43 13.10
C ILE A 157 -5.33 0.72 14.27
N GLY A 158 -4.62 1.44 15.12
CA GLY A 158 -3.96 0.89 16.32
C GLY A 158 -4.96 0.26 17.31
N MET A 159 -6.11 0.91 17.54
CA MET A 159 -7.17 0.37 18.39
C MET A 159 -7.81 -0.90 17.81
N ILE A 160 -8.13 -0.91 16.53
CA ILE A 160 -8.65 -2.11 15.84
C ILE A 160 -7.63 -3.25 15.96
N PHE A 161 -6.38 -2.93 15.76
CA PHE A 161 -5.27 -3.84 15.85
C PHE A 161 -5.15 -4.45 17.26
N TYR A 162 -5.12 -3.60 18.29
CA TYR A 162 -5.08 -4.03 19.70
C TYR A 162 -6.26 -4.95 20.02
N TYR A 163 -7.47 -4.58 19.58
CA TYR A 163 -8.67 -5.40 19.79
C TYR A 163 -8.55 -6.77 19.13
N LEU A 164 -8.06 -6.83 17.86
CA LEU A 164 -7.86 -8.09 17.15
C LEU A 164 -6.83 -8.98 17.85
N MET A 165 -5.70 -8.41 18.29
CA MET A 165 -4.67 -9.14 19.04
C MET A 165 -5.24 -9.74 20.33
N LYS A 166 -5.99 -8.94 21.10
CA LYS A 166 -6.66 -9.42 22.32
C LYS A 166 -7.66 -10.54 22.04
N LYS A 167 -8.45 -10.41 20.96
CA LYS A 167 -9.45 -11.42 20.58
C LYS A 167 -8.81 -12.73 20.10
N LEU A 168 -7.68 -12.65 19.42
CA LEU A 168 -6.93 -13.81 18.92
C LEU A 168 -6.06 -14.46 20.01
N ARG A 169 -6.06 -13.93 21.24
CA ARG A 169 -5.24 -14.39 22.39
C ARG A 169 -3.74 -14.45 22.07
N ILE A 170 -3.25 -13.48 21.32
CA ILE A 170 -1.85 -13.35 20.93
C ILE A 170 -1.20 -12.26 21.80
#